data_4e7b6f1cf1d4a9ac3b3e8a9bd13bfba2
#
_entry.id   4e7b6f1cf1d4a9ac3b3e8a9bd13bfba2
#
_cell.length_a   1.000
_cell.length_b   1.000
_cell.length_c   1.000
_cell.angle_alpha   90.00
_cell.angle_beta   90.00
_cell.angle_gamma   90.00
#
_symmetry.space_group_name_H-M   'P 1'
#
loop_
_entity.id
_entity.type
_entity.pdbx_description
1 polymer ?
#
loop_
_entity_poly.entity_id
_entity_poly.type
_entity_poly.pdbx_seq_one_letter_code
_entity_poly.pdbx_strand_id
1 'polypeptide(L)'
;MKKSLSIKTPPLTIFTHHAYSLMALSSIKDSDKWIYSNYIQLYMNKDLNKNPWGDFYFPMPYEVKCYELSPYLKIQKAELKLFAEKGKSLAHVIESIDRGYFVHTLLDYYFVSQSPFYLKSNRIHDCLIYGYDKEKKELYCADYMFSDVRKLSYGTVLFDEYENAIESASKGEDQILNGYILGMRPYKTDKYDFRINNIVYGLRQYLECSVPEYWKGYNYGNQSEIVWGLDCYDAYLNYLASVSDRVDLRFAYLFMEHKKMMIERLRLLSEEMNVSHLDESIVSYTKMEEALYKALNYLLKYTICKNSMFIQQACNIIKSVKGDEEKSIRLLISELEEQE
;
A
#
# COMPACT_ATOMS: atom_id res chain seq x y z
N MET A 1 -10.14 -21.94 -22.85
CA MET A 1 -10.47 -20.50 -22.80
C MET A 1 -9.65 -19.85 -21.71
N LYS A 2 -8.91 -18.78 -22.06
CA LYS A 2 -7.98 -18.06 -21.18
C LYS A 2 -8.32 -16.58 -21.19
N LYS A 3 -8.24 -15.90 -20.03
CA LYS A 3 -8.41 -14.46 -19.91
C LYS A 3 -7.51 -13.89 -18.80
N SER A 4 -6.90 -12.73 -19.05
CA SER A 4 -6.08 -12.00 -18.09
C SER A 4 -6.33 -10.50 -18.23
N LEU A 5 -6.50 -9.82 -17.13
CA LEU A 5 -6.54 -8.38 -17.07
C LEU A 5 -5.11 -7.83 -17.07
N SER A 6 -4.92 -6.68 -17.70
CA SER A 6 -3.60 -6.04 -17.75
C SER A 6 -3.21 -5.48 -16.38
N ILE A 7 -2.02 -5.81 -15.92
CA ILE A 7 -1.45 -5.31 -14.66
C ILE A 7 -0.03 -4.79 -14.90
N LYS A 8 0.38 -3.84 -14.07
CA LYS A 8 1.76 -3.37 -13.95
C LYS A 8 2.17 -3.43 -12.48
N THR A 9 3.47 -3.51 -12.23
CA THR A 9 4.00 -3.39 -10.87
C THR A 9 3.63 -2.01 -10.32
N PRO A 10 2.96 -1.94 -9.17
CA PRO A 10 2.54 -0.66 -8.61
C PRO A 10 3.72 0.09 -7.97
N PRO A 11 3.64 1.42 -7.84
CA PRO A 11 4.67 2.22 -7.17
C PRO A 11 4.78 1.92 -5.67
N LEU A 12 3.68 1.45 -5.06
CA LEU A 12 3.61 1.04 -3.66
C LEU A 12 3.42 -0.45 -3.55
N THR A 13 4.27 -1.10 -2.77
CA THR A 13 4.25 -2.54 -2.56
C THR A 13 4.26 -2.95 -1.10
N ILE A 14 4.30 -2.00 -0.16
CA ILE A 14 4.41 -2.32 1.28
C ILE A 14 3.15 -2.99 1.84
N PHE A 15 1.97 -2.58 1.39
CA PHE A 15 0.68 -3.12 1.83
C PHE A 15 -0.17 -3.58 0.65
N THR A 16 -0.83 -4.73 0.80
CA THR A 16 -1.65 -5.37 -0.22
C THR A 16 -2.79 -4.49 -0.71
N HIS A 17 -3.49 -3.79 0.19
CA HIS A 17 -4.62 -2.94 -0.17
C HIS A 17 -4.22 -1.76 -1.06
N HIS A 18 -3.00 -1.21 -0.91
CA HIS A 18 -2.46 -0.23 -1.85
C HIS A 18 -2.00 -0.88 -3.14
N ALA A 19 -1.16 -1.92 -3.03
CA ALA A 19 -0.61 -2.61 -4.19
C ALA A 19 -1.71 -3.08 -5.15
N TYR A 20 -2.74 -3.73 -4.65
CA TYR A 20 -3.80 -4.30 -5.48
C TYR A 20 -4.69 -3.24 -6.12
N SER A 21 -5.02 -2.17 -5.41
CA SER A 21 -5.77 -1.06 -5.98
C SER A 21 -4.99 -0.33 -7.08
N LEU A 22 -3.70 -0.10 -6.86
CA LEU A 22 -2.83 0.55 -7.85
C LEU A 22 -2.55 -0.35 -9.06
N MET A 23 -2.46 -1.69 -8.85
CA MET A 23 -2.42 -2.64 -9.97
C MET A 23 -3.68 -2.58 -10.82
N ALA A 24 -4.86 -2.54 -10.20
CA ALA A 24 -6.12 -2.40 -10.93
C ALA A 24 -6.21 -1.06 -11.69
N LEU A 25 -5.71 0.02 -11.10
CA LEU A 25 -5.67 1.35 -11.73
C LEU A 25 -4.63 1.47 -12.85
N SER A 26 -3.65 0.60 -12.93
CA SER A 26 -2.50 0.71 -13.84
C SER A 26 -2.84 0.79 -15.33
N SER A 27 -4.06 0.43 -15.72
CA SER A 27 -4.58 0.54 -17.09
C SER A 27 -5.21 1.90 -17.40
N ILE A 28 -5.41 2.78 -16.41
CA ILE A 28 -6.04 4.10 -16.55
C ILE A 28 -4.99 5.18 -16.30
N LYS A 29 -4.47 5.77 -17.38
CA LYS A 29 -3.43 6.81 -17.29
C LYS A 29 -3.85 8.00 -16.42
N ASP A 30 -5.07 8.49 -16.57
CA ASP A 30 -5.55 9.66 -15.82
C ASP A 30 -5.68 9.41 -14.31
N SER A 31 -5.62 8.14 -13.85
CA SER A 31 -5.63 7.81 -12.43
C SER A 31 -4.41 8.31 -11.67
N ASP A 32 -3.30 8.59 -12.36
CA ASP A 32 -2.07 9.15 -11.79
C ASP A 32 -2.36 10.49 -11.10
N LYS A 33 -3.25 11.31 -11.67
CA LYS A 33 -3.68 12.59 -11.09
C LYS A 33 -4.33 12.41 -9.71
N TRP A 34 -5.18 11.40 -9.57
CA TRP A 34 -5.79 11.07 -8.28
C TRP A 34 -4.77 10.46 -7.31
N ILE A 35 -3.96 9.52 -7.80
CA ILE A 35 -2.96 8.82 -6.98
C ILE A 35 -2.01 9.83 -6.35
N TYR A 36 -1.37 10.67 -7.18
CA TYR A 36 -0.35 11.61 -6.70
C TYR A 36 -0.91 12.85 -5.99
N SER A 37 -2.23 13.08 -6.02
CA SER A 37 -2.88 14.08 -5.18
C SER A 37 -3.21 13.57 -3.77
N ASN A 38 -3.30 12.26 -3.56
CA ASN A 38 -3.84 11.69 -2.32
C ASN A 38 -2.82 10.93 -1.47
N TYR A 39 -1.79 10.31 -2.05
CA TYR A 39 -0.77 9.56 -1.31
C TYR A 39 0.30 10.51 -0.74
N ILE A 40 -0.06 11.39 0.20
CA ILE A 40 0.79 12.41 0.81
C ILE A 40 0.95 12.18 2.31
N GLN A 41 -0.17 12.18 3.04
CA GLN A 41 -0.15 12.12 4.50
C GLN A 41 0.17 10.70 4.99
N LEU A 42 1.00 10.62 6.03
CA LEU A 42 1.28 9.39 6.77
C LEU A 42 0.71 9.47 8.17
N TYR A 43 0.34 8.33 8.72
CA TYR A 43 0.06 8.16 10.13
C TYR A 43 0.73 6.91 10.68
N MET A 44 0.98 6.91 11.99
CA MET A 44 1.66 5.80 12.66
C MET A 44 1.23 5.76 14.13
N ASN A 45 1.16 4.56 14.72
CA ASN A 45 1.02 4.47 16.15
C ASN A 45 2.27 5.01 16.84
N LYS A 46 2.07 5.80 17.89
CA LYS A 46 3.15 6.42 18.66
C LYS A 46 4.06 5.40 19.33
N ASP A 47 3.48 4.31 19.82
CA ASP A 47 4.20 3.17 20.40
C ASP A 47 4.10 1.94 19.49
N LEU A 48 5.07 1.79 18.61
CA LEU A 48 5.17 0.68 17.67
C LEU A 48 5.53 -0.66 18.31
N ASN A 49 6.01 -0.66 19.57
CA ASN A 49 6.24 -1.92 20.30
C ASN A 49 4.91 -2.52 20.76
N LYS A 50 3.96 -1.66 21.13
CA LYS A 50 2.63 -2.08 21.59
C LYS A 50 1.72 -2.42 20.42
N ASN A 51 1.71 -1.57 19.39
CA ASN A 51 0.87 -1.73 18.22
C ASN A 51 1.65 -1.30 16.95
N PRO A 52 2.32 -2.24 16.25
CA PRO A 52 3.18 -1.94 15.10
C PRO A 52 2.35 -1.67 13.83
N TRP A 53 1.72 -0.50 13.76
CA TRP A 53 0.95 -0.07 12.60
C TRP A 53 1.29 1.36 12.17
N GLY A 54 1.35 1.58 10.86
CA GLY A 54 1.50 2.86 10.20
C GLY A 54 1.23 2.71 8.70
N ASP A 55 0.65 3.75 8.08
CA ASP A 55 0.19 3.69 6.69
C ASP A 55 0.04 5.08 6.07
N PHE A 56 -0.28 5.13 4.78
CA PHE A 56 -0.80 6.33 4.14
C PHE A 56 -2.21 6.64 4.66
N TYR A 57 -2.47 7.91 4.91
CA TYR A 57 -3.79 8.38 5.28
C TYR A 57 -4.57 8.90 4.08
N PHE A 58 -5.84 8.54 4.04
CA PHE A 58 -6.84 9.10 3.14
C PHE A 58 -7.98 9.68 3.98
N PRO A 59 -8.61 10.79 3.53
CA PRO A 59 -9.70 11.43 4.27
C PRO A 59 -10.98 10.58 4.19
N MET A 60 -11.04 9.51 4.99
CA MET A 60 -12.11 8.52 4.97
C MET A 60 -12.35 7.88 6.34
N PRO A 61 -13.54 7.29 6.60
CA PRO A 61 -13.78 6.41 7.73
C PRO A 61 -12.81 5.21 7.73
N TYR A 62 -12.41 4.77 8.91
CA TYR A 62 -11.50 3.62 9.10
C TYR A 62 -11.96 2.34 8.37
N GLU A 63 -13.27 2.14 8.25
CA GLU A 63 -13.86 0.96 7.61
C GLU A 63 -13.83 1.01 6.08
N VAL A 64 -13.58 2.19 5.49
CA VAL A 64 -13.52 2.38 4.04
C VAL A 64 -12.07 2.24 3.60
N LYS A 65 -11.81 1.39 2.62
CA LYS A 65 -10.44 1.20 2.10
C LYS A 65 -10.14 2.24 1.01
N CYS A 66 -8.86 2.60 0.85
CA CYS A 66 -8.39 3.63 -0.10
C CYS A 66 -8.94 3.47 -1.52
N TYR A 67 -9.11 2.23 -2.01
CA TYR A 67 -9.65 1.95 -3.35
C TYR A 67 -11.14 2.32 -3.50
N GLU A 68 -11.92 2.39 -2.41
CA GLU A 68 -13.32 2.79 -2.45
C GLU A 68 -13.51 4.29 -2.71
N LEU A 69 -12.47 5.08 -2.45
CA LEU A 69 -12.45 6.52 -2.74
C LEU A 69 -12.00 6.85 -4.16
N SER A 70 -11.36 5.91 -4.86
CA SER A 70 -10.88 6.19 -6.19
C SER A 70 -12.03 6.43 -7.16
N PRO A 71 -12.10 7.60 -7.82
CA PRO A 71 -13.13 7.87 -8.83
C PRO A 71 -12.96 6.98 -10.08
N TYR A 72 -11.82 6.30 -10.22
CA TYR A 72 -11.49 5.44 -11.36
C TYR A 72 -11.73 3.95 -11.10
N LEU A 73 -12.26 3.56 -9.93
CA LEU A 73 -12.61 2.18 -9.60
C LEU A 73 -14.10 2.04 -9.30
N LYS A 74 -14.72 1.04 -9.93
CA LYS A 74 -16.02 0.53 -9.50
C LYS A 74 -15.79 -0.65 -8.57
N ILE A 75 -16.29 -0.55 -7.35
CA ILE A 75 -16.14 -1.58 -6.33
C ILE A 75 -17.44 -2.38 -6.23
N GLN A 76 -17.30 -3.71 -6.18
CA GLN A 76 -18.36 -4.65 -5.81
C GLN A 76 -17.91 -5.41 -4.58
N LYS A 77 -18.81 -5.56 -3.60
CA LYS A 77 -18.58 -6.35 -2.39
C LYS A 77 -19.56 -7.51 -2.37
N ALA A 78 -19.05 -8.69 -2.04
CA ALA A 78 -19.86 -9.88 -1.81
C ALA A 78 -19.38 -10.55 -0.52
N GLU A 79 -20.30 -10.98 0.35
CA GLU A 79 -19.92 -11.64 1.60
C GLU A 79 -19.19 -12.96 1.32
N LEU A 80 -18.02 -13.13 1.90
CA LEU A 80 -17.19 -14.32 1.75
C LEU A 80 -17.94 -15.60 2.12
N LYS A 81 -18.79 -15.53 3.16
CA LYS A 81 -19.61 -16.66 3.65
C LYS A 81 -20.60 -17.20 2.60
N LEU A 82 -21.06 -16.37 1.66
CA LEU A 82 -21.95 -16.79 0.58
C LEU A 82 -21.27 -17.74 -0.40
N PHE A 83 -19.95 -17.78 -0.39
CA PHE A 83 -19.11 -18.59 -1.28
C PHE A 83 -18.48 -19.80 -0.58
N ALA A 84 -18.90 -20.09 0.67
CA ALA A 84 -18.44 -21.27 1.39
C ALA A 84 -18.87 -22.61 0.73
N GLU A 85 -19.88 -22.57 -0.16
CA GLU A 85 -20.28 -23.75 -0.95
C GLU A 85 -19.31 -23.94 -2.13
N LYS A 86 -18.80 -25.15 -2.24
CA LYS A 86 -17.85 -25.55 -3.29
C LYS A 86 -18.40 -25.25 -4.70
N GLY A 87 -17.58 -24.64 -5.55
CA GLY A 87 -17.90 -24.28 -6.93
C GLY A 87 -18.53 -22.90 -7.11
N LYS A 88 -19.18 -22.32 -6.11
CA LYS A 88 -19.80 -20.98 -6.23
C LYS A 88 -18.75 -19.86 -6.29
N SER A 89 -17.71 -19.97 -5.49
CA SER A 89 -16.64 -18.98 -5.45
C SER A 89 -15.85 -18.92 -6.75
N LEU A 90 -15.44 -20.05 -7.30
CA LEU A 90 -14.72 -20.12 -8.56
C LEU A 90 -15.54 -19.55 -9.72
N ALA A 91 -16.84 -19.90 -9.79
CA ALA A 91 -17.72 -19.35 -10.82
C ALA A 91 -17.83 -17.83 -10.72
N HIS A 92 -17.97 -17.28 -9.50
CA HIS A 92 -18.01 -15.85 -9.25
C HIS A 92 -16.71 -15.15 -9.70
N VAL A 93 -15.54 -15.72 -9.39
CA VAL A 93 -14.24 -15.18 -9.81
C VAL A 93 -14.14 -15.13 -11.33
N ILE A 94 -14.46 -16.23 -12.01
CA ILE A 94 -14.40 -16.30 -13.47
C ILE A 94 -15.34 -15.27 -14.11
N GLU A 95 -16.59 -15.18 -13.64
CA GLU A 95 -17.55 -14.19 -14.12
C GLU A 95 -17.05 -12.75 -13.88
N SER A 96 -16.48 -12.48 -12.70
CA SER A 96 -15.93 -11.17 -12.37
C SER A 96 -14.79 -10.79 -13.33
N ILE A 97 -13.85 -11.68 -13.59
CA ILE A 97 -12.77 -11.47 -14.57
C ILE A 97 -13.34 -11.27 -15.98
N ASP A 98 -14.37 -12.01 -16.36
CA ASP A 98 -15.04 -11.85 -17.66
C ASP A 98 -15.69 -10.47 -17.82
N ARG A 99 -16.13 -9.87 -16.73
CA ARG A 99 -16.70 -8.51 -16.67
C ARG A 99 -15.64 -7.42 -16.46
N GLY A 100 -14.36 -7.77 -16.38
CA GLY A 100 -13.24 -6.83 -16.21
C GLY A 100 -12.96 -6.42 -14.76
N TYR A 101 -13.42 -7.20 -13.78
CA TYR A 101 -13.12 -6.98 -12.39
C TYR A 101 -11.89 -7.79 -11.96
N PHE A 102 -10.93 -7.16 -11.35
CA PHE A 102 -9.93 -7.81 -10.49
C PHE A 102 -10.63 -8.28 -9.23
N VAL A 103 -10.26 -9.44 -8.73
CA VAL A 103 -10.88 -10.01 -7.53
C VAL A 103 -9.88 -10.04 -6.38
N HIS A 104 -10.16 -9.29 -5.32
CA HIS A 104 -9.40 -9.28 -4.09
C HIS A 104 -10.13 -10.16 -3.07
N THR A 105 -9.51 -11.24 -2.64
CA THR A 105 -10.10 -12.27 -1.77
C THR A 105 -9.09 -12.81 -0.78
N LEU A 106 -9.55 -13.61 0.18
CA LEU A 106 -8.70 -14.34 1.12
C LEU A 106 -8.45 -15.77 0.64
N LEU A 107 -7.23 -16.25 0.83
CA LEU A 107 -6.85 -17.64 0.61
C LEU A 107 -6.11 -18.19 1.83
N ASP A 108 -6.35 -19.46 2.16
CA ASP A 108 -5.49 -20.19 3.08
C ASP A 108 -4.37 -20.87 2.29
N TYR A 109 -3.17 -20.36 2.43
CA TYR A 109 -1.99 -20.82 1.69
C TYR A 109 -1.48 -22.21 2.09
N TYR A 110 -2.11 -22.85 3.08
CA TYR A 110 -1.94 -24.28 3.33
C TYR A 110 -2.33 -25.14 2.12
N PHE A 111 -3.32 -24.68 1.33
CA PHE A 111 -3.85 -25.40 0.17
C PHE A 111 -3.21 -25.00 -1.17
N VAL A 112 -2.31 -24.02 -1.20
CA VAL A 112 -1.71 -23.47 -2.43
C VAL A 112 -0.33 -24.07 -2.66
N SER A 113 -0.19 -24.93 -3.66
CA SER A 113 1.05 -25.71 -3.91
C SER A 113 2.27 -24.86 -4.23
N GLN A 114 2.08 -23.67 -4.84
CA GLN A 114 3.16 -22.72 -5.11
C GLN A 114 3.62 -21.92 -3.89
N SER A 115 2.97 -22.10 -2.73
CA SER A 115 3.32 -21.38 -1.51
C SER A 115 4.33 -22.16 -0.66
N PRO A 116 5.28 -21.49 0.00
CA PRO A 116 6.16 -22.12 0.99
C PRO A 116 5.39 -22.69 2.20
N PHE A 117 4.12 -22.30 2.40
CA PHE A 117 3.24 -22.77 3.48
C PHE A 117 2.44 -24.03 3.10
N TYR A 118 2.51 -24.49 1.85
CA TYR A 118 1.76 -25.63 1.36
C TYR A 118 1.93 -26.88 2.24
N LEU A 119 0.81 -27.42 2.73
CA LEU A 119 0.72 -28.58 3.63
C LEU A 119 1.58 -28.49 4.90
N LYS A 120 2.03 -27.27 5.28
CA LYS A 120 2.88 -27.08 6.47
C LYS A 120 2.16 -26.30 7.57
N SER A 121 1.48 -25.21 7.21
CA SER A 121 0.79 -24.38 8.20
C SER A 121 -0.34 -23.58 7.53
N ASN A 122 -1.46 -23.47 8.23
CA ASN A 122 -2.51 -22.56 7.81
C ASN A 122 -2.01 -21.12 7.83
N ARG A 123 -2.18 -20.44 6.70
CA ARG A 123 -1.78 -19.05 6.54
C ARG A 123 -2.81 -18.33 5.68
N ILE A 124 -3.78 -17.72 6.34
CA ILE A 124 -4.80 -16.91 5.66
C ILE A 124 -4.17 -15.56 5.32
N HIS A 125 -4.25 -15.19 4.04
CA HIS A 125 -3.78 -13.91 3.54
C HIS A 125 -4.62 -13.46 2.34
N ASP A 126 -4.66 -12.17 2.09
CA ASP A 126 -5.36 -11.61 0.95
C ASP A 126 -4.58 -11.77 -0.35
N CYS A 127 -5.30 -12.00 -1.44
CA CYS A 127 -4.76 -12.28 -2.77
C CYS A 127 -5.51 -11.49 -3.83
N LEU A 128 -4.80 -10.98 -4.84
CA LEU A 128 -5.40 -10.38 -6.03
C LEU A 128 -5.44 -11.41 -7.17
N ILE A 129 -6.63 -11.74 -7.63
CA ILE A 129 -6.84 -12.57 -8.82
C ILE A 129 -7.12 -11.65 -10.01
N TYR A 130 -6.32 -11.80 -11.08
CA TYR A 130 -6.40 -10.95 -12.27
C TYR A 130 -6.64 -11.72 -13.58
N GLY A 131 -6.79 -13.05 -13.50
CA GLY A 131 -7.02 -13.86 -14.69
C GLY A 131 -7.24 -15.33 -14.39
N TYR A 132 -7.50 -16.11 -15.44
CA TYR A 132 -7.67 -17.54 -15.37
C TYR A 132 -7.31 -18.25 -16.69
N ASP A 133 -7.04 -19.55 -16.61
CA ASP A 133 -6.95 -20.48 -17.73
C ASP A 133 -7.81 -21.72 -17.46
N LYS A 134 -8.93 -21.89 -18.22
CA LYS A 134 -9.85 -23.04 -18.04
C LYS A 134 -9.26 -24.36 -18.49
N GLU A 135 -8.33 -24.37 -19.46
CA GLU A 135 -7.69 -25.60 -19.96
C GLU A 135 -6.70 -26.13 -18.94
N LYS A 136 -5.91 -25.25 -18.35
CA LYS A 136 -4.97 -25.59 -17.29
C LYS A 136 -5.62 -25.66 -15.90
N LYS A 137 -6.87 -25.21 -15.77
CA LYS A 137 -7.59 -25.06 -14.50
C LYS A 137 -6.83 -24.23 -13.47
N GLU A 138 -6.31 -23.07 -13.88
CA GLU A 138 -5.50 -22.16 -13.09
C GLU A 138 -6.14 -20.77 -12.98
N LEU A 139 -5.98 -20.13 -11.81
CA LEU A 139 -6.16 -18.70 -11.58
C LEU A 139 -4.81 -18.00 -11.60
N TYR A 140 -4.73 -16.80 -12.16
CA TYR A 140 -3.56 -15.94 -12.13
C TYR A 140 -3.66 -14.97 -10.98
N CYS A 141 -2.68 -15.01 -10.09
CA CYS A 141 -2.70 -14.34 -8.81
C CYS A 141 -1.46 -13.45 -8.59
N ALA A 142 -1.65 -12.40 -7.82
CA ALA A 142 -0.56 -11.59 -7.27
C ALA A 142 -0.69 -11.56 -5.74
N ASP A 143 0.38 -11.90 -5.02
CA ASP A 143 0.44 -11.91 -3.57
C ASP A 143 1.89 -11.97 -3.05
N TYR A 144 2.04 -11.84 -1.75
CA TYR A 144 3.30 -11.92 -1.00
C TYR A 144 3.58 -13.33 -0.49
N MET A 145 2.62 -14.25 -0.61
CA MET A 145 2.71 -15.62 -0.09
C MET A 145 3.23 -16.63 -1.12
N PHE A 146 3.61 -16.22 -2.33
CA PHE A 146 4.26 -17.05 -3.32
C PHE A 146 5.80 -17.13 -3.16
N SER A 147 6.37 -16.43 -2.19
CA SER A 147 7.81 -16.33 -1.99
C SER A 147 8.17 -16.26 -0.51
N ASP A 148 9.27 -16.91 -0.12
CA ASP A 148 9.81 -16.84 1.24
C ASP A 148 10.25 -15.42 1.65
N VAL A 149 10.60 -14.57 0.68
CA VAL A 149 11.06 -13.19 0.92
C VAL A 149 9.93 -12.19 1.08
N ARG A 150 8.68 -12.65 1.07
CA ARG A 150 7.47 -11.82 1.30
C ARG A 150 7.47 -10.51 0.50
N LYS A 151 7.75 -10.61 -0.79
CA LYS A 151 7.60 -9.52 -1.75
C LYS A 151 6.43 -9.80 -2.68
N LEU A 152 5.81 -8.75 -3.22
CA LEU A 152 4.78 -8.88 -4.23
C LEU A 152 5.31 -9.75 -5.39
N SER A 153 4.66 -10.86 -5.63
CA SER A 153 5.04 -11.88 -6.60
C SER A 153 3.81 -12.34 -7.38
N TYR A 154 4.05 -12.87 -8.56
CA TYR A 154 3.00 -13.42 -9.41
C TYR A 154 3.07 -14.94 -9.36
N GLY A 155 1.90 -15.59 -9.27
CA GLY A 155 1.79 -17.03 -9.22
C GLY A 155 0.49 -17.53 -9.83
N THR A 156 0.33 -18.84 -9.78
CA THR A 156 -0.93 -19.51 -10.17
C THR A 156 -1.46 -20.31 -9.00
N VAL A 157 -2.80 -20.42 -8.94
CA VAL A 157 -3.51 -21.25 -7.97
C VAL A 157 -4.43 -22.17 -8.79
N LEU A 158 -4.33 -23.48 -8.59
CA LEU A 158 -5.22 -24.43 -9.27
C LEU A 158 -6.67 -24.25 -8.79
N PHE A 159 -7.64 -24.55 -9.65
CA PHE A 159 -9.06 -24.37 -9.30
C PHE A 159 -9.45 -25.15 -8.05
N ASP A 160 -8.99 -26.40 -7.91
CA ASP A 160 -9.29 -27.20 -6.73
C ASP A 160 -8.55 -26.70 -5.47
N GLU A 161 -7.34 -26.17 -5.63
CA GLU A 161 -6.60 -25.50 -4.54
C GLU A 161 -7.33 -24.24 -4.07
N TYR A 162 -7.81 -23.42 -5.02
CA TYR A 162 -8.57 -22.22 -4.73
C TYR A 162 -9.84 -22.52 -3.93
N GLU A 163 -10.64 -23.52 -4.35
CA GLU A 163 -11.87 -23.91 -3.68
C GLU A 163 -11.60 -24.38 -2.22
N ASN A 164 -10.54 -25.16 -2.01
CA ASN A 164 -10.15 -25.60 -0.67
C ASN A 164 -9.61 -24.41 0.19
N ALA A 165 -8.82 -23.53 -0.43
CA ALA A 165 -8.22 -22.38 0.25
C ALA A 165 -9.26 -21.35 0.69
N ILE A 166 -10.27 -21.07 -0.14
CA ILE A 166 -11.33 -20.12 0.18
C ILE A 166 -12.35 -20.70 1.16
N GLU A 167 -12.65 -22.01 1.07
CA GLU A 167 -13.50 -22.69 2.07
C GLU A 167 -12.84 -22.61 3.45
N SER A 168 -11.54 -22.87 3.56
CA SER A 168 -10.80 -22.74 4.82
C SER A 168 -10.81 -21.31 5.33
N ALA A 169 -10.49 -20.35 4.45
CA ALA A 169 -10.44 -18.93 4.82
C ALA A 169 -11.81 -18.38 5.28
N SER A 170 -12.91 -18.88 4.70
CA SER A 170 -14.28 -18.42 5.05
C SER A 170 -14.74 -18.83 6.45
N LYS A 171 -14.06 -19.80 7.07
CA LYS A 171 -14.36 -20.28 8.43
C LYS A 171 -13.63 -19.52 9.52
N GLY A 172 -12.60 -18.73 9.14
CA GLY A 172 -11.80 -17.92 10.07
C GLY A 172 -12.43 -16.58 10.41
N GLU A 173 -11.90 -15.93 11.45
CA GLU A 173 -12.16 -14.51 11.70
C GLU A 173 -11.36 -13.67 10.69
N ASP A 174 -12.07 -12.93 9.84
CA ASP A 174 -11.45 -12.07 8.83
C ASP A 174 -11.36 -10.63 9.34
N GLN A 175 -10.14 -10.18 9.58
CA GLN A 175 -9.80 -8.78 9.91
C GLN A 175 -9.23 -8.00 8.72
N ILE A 176 -8.98 -8.65 7.59
CA ILE A 176 -8.32 -8.06 6.42
C ILE A 176 -9.35 -7.43 5.48
N LEU A 177 -10.35 -8.21 5.08
CA LEU A 177 -11.39 -7.80 4.12
C LEU A 177 -12.77 -7.61 4.75
N ASN A 178 -12.87 -7.64 6.08
CA ASN A 178 -14.11 -7.50 6.83
C ASN A 178 -15.21 -8.49 6.37
N GLY A 179 -14.81 -9.72 6.01
CA GLY A 179 -15.72 -10.78 5.55
C GLY A 179 -16.18 -10.66 4.10
N TYR A 180 -15.51 -9.88 3.25
CA TYR A 180 -15.92 -9.66 1.86
C TYR A 180 -14.92 -10.20 0.85
N ILE A 181 -15.42 -10.58 -0.34
CA ILE A 181 -14.69 -10.63 -1.60
C ILE A 181 -14.95 -9.32 -2.33
N LEU A 182 -13.89 -8.70 -2.83
CA LEU A 182 -13.97 -7.40 -3.49
C LEU A 182 -13.70 -7.54 -4.99
N GLY A 183 -14.60 -7.03 -5.81
CA GLY A 183 -14.36 -6.82 -7.23
C GLY A 183 -13.96 -5.36 -7.48
N MET A 184 -12.82 -5.15 -8.15
CA MET A 184 -12.31 -3.84 -8.53
C MET A 184 -12.27 -3.72 -10.05
N ARG A 185 -13.09 -2.86 -10.65
CA ARG A 185 -13.09 -2.63 -12.10
C ARG A 185 -12.66 -1.22 -12.43
N PRO A 186 -11.53 -1.04 -13.13
CA PRO A 186 -11.10 0.26 -13.60
C PRO A 186 -12.05 0.79 -14.68
N TYR A 187 -12.29 2.11 -14.68
CA TYR A 187 -13.04 2.78 -15.74
C TYR A 187 -12.58 4.23 -15.90
N LYS A 188 -12.69 4.75 -17.12
CA LYS A 188 -12.38 6.15 -17.40
C LYS A 188 -13.48 7.04 -16.84
N THR A 189 -13.07 8.17 -16.27
CA THR A 189 -13.96 9.22 -15.78
C THR A 189 -13.29 10.58 -15.91
N ASP A 190 -14.10 11.61 -16.09
CA ASP A 190 -13.72 13.02 -16.05
C ASP A 190 -14.08 13.71 -14.73
N LYS A 191 -14.52 12.91 -13.74
CA LYS A 191 -15.01 13.42 -12.45
C LYS A 191 -13.91 13.90 -11.50
N TYR A 192 -12.65 13.59 -11.78
CA TYR A 192 -11.56 14.03 -10.93
C TYR A 192 -10.93 15.31 -11.49
N ASP A 193 -11.01 16.36 -10.72
CA ASP A 193 -10.39 17.64 -11.01
C ASP A 193 -9.03 17.73 -10.28
N PHE A 194 -7.97 17.77 -11.07
CA PHE A 194 -6.59 17.85 -10.55
C PHE A 194 -6.27 19.31 -10.19
N ARG A 195 -5.97 19.56 -8.91
CA ARG A 195 -5.71 20.90 -8.38
C ARG A 195 -4.46 20.92 -7.53
N ILE A 196 -3.59 21.91 -7.76
CA ILE A 196 -2.38 22.16 -6.95
C ILE A 196 -2.75 22.36 -5.48
N ASN A 197 -3.81 23.11 -5.19
CA ASN A 197 -4.25 23.43 -3.84
C ASN A 197 -4.52 22.19 -2.98
N ASN A 198 -5.01 21.11 -3.57
CA ASN A 198 -5.21 19.85 -2.84
C ASN A 198 -3.86 19.24 -2.42
N ILE A 199 -2.86 19.37 -3.28
CA ILE A 199 -1.50 18.87 -2.99
C ILE A 199 -0.84 19.73 -1.93
N VAL A 200 -0.88 21.06 -2.08
CA VAL A 200 -0.36 22.02 -1.10
C VAL A 200 -0.99 21.79 0.27
N TYR A 201 -2.30 21.64 0.33
CA TYR A 201 -3.02 21.32 1.57
C TYR A 201 -2.51 20.02 2.22
N GLY A 202 -2.37 18.94 1.45
CA GLY A 202 -1.82 17.67 1.95
C GLY A 202 -0.38 17.80 2.44
N LEU A 203 0.48 18.54 1.71
CA LEU A 203 1.87 18.80 2.10
C LEU A 203 1.97 19.62 3.39
N ARG A 204 1.09 20.64 3.57
CA ARG A 204 1.01 21.39 4.83
C ARG A 204 0.61 20.50 6.00
N GLN A 205 -0.42 19.67 5.84
CA GLN A 205 -0.82 18.73 6.89
C GLN A 205 0.31 17.77 7.27
N TYR A 206 1.04 17.26 6.28
CA TYR A 206 2.18 16.38 6.50
C TYR A 206 3.33 17.10 7.25
N LEU A 207 3.67 18.31 6.81
CA LEU A 207 4.72 19.15 7.43
C LEU A 207 4.38 19.53 8.87
N GLU A 208 3.14 19.93 9.11
CA GLU A 208 2.66 20.40 10.42
C GLU A 208 2.32 19.27 11.38
N CYS A 209 2.44 18.01 10.94
CA CYS A 209 2.06 16.83 11.72
C CYS A 209 0.62 16.93 12.24
N SER A 210 -0.24 17.61 11.48
CA SER A 210 -1.59 17.94 11.93
C SER A 210 -2.54 16.76 11.77
N VAL A 211 -3.44 16.59 12.77
CA VAL A 211 -4.54 15.63 12.69
C VAL A 211 -5.51 16.09 11.61
N PRO A 212 -5.77 15.30 10.56
CA PRO A 212 -6.68 15.67 9.50
C PRO A 212 -8.08 15.99 10.06
N GLU A 213 -8.73 17.03 9.51
CA GLU A 213 -10.04 17.52 10.01
C GLU A 213 -11.10 16.43 10.00
N TYR A 214 -11.11 15.62 8.96
CA TYR A 214 -12.03 14.49 8.84
C TYR A 214 -11.85 13.47 9.98
N TRP A 215 -10.61 13.23 10.44
CA TRP A 215 -10.31 12.30 11.53
C TRP A 215 -10.84 12.79 12.88
N LYS A 216 -10.88 14.10 13.10
CA LYS A 216 -11.39 14.70 14.35
C LYS A 216 -12.86 14.37 14.62
N GLY A 217 -13.65 14.13 13.57
CA GLY A 217 -15.07 13.78 13.66
C GLY A 217 -15.36 12.33 14.05
N TYR A 218 -14.34 11.48 14.08
CA TYR A 218 -14.49 10.04 14.34
C TYR A 218 -13.83 9.63 15.66
N ASN A 219 -14.52 8.78 16.43
CA ASN A 219 -14.00 8.25 17.68
C ASN A 219 -13.28 6.90 17.45
N TYR A 220 -12.16 6.94 16.73
CA TYR A 220 -11.31 5.78 16.44
C TYR A 220 -10.26 5.59 17.54
N GLY A 221 -10.67 5.06 18.69
CA GLY A 221 -9.75 4.79 19.80
C GLY A 221 -9.10 6.04 20.38
N ASN A 222 -7.93 5.90 20.96
CA ASN A 222 -7.22 7.03 21.57
C ASN A 222 -6.42 7.79 20.52
N GLN A 223 -6.97 8.89 19.99
CA GLN A 223 -6.31 9.74 19.00
C GLN A 223 -4.92 10.23 19.46
N SER A 224 -4.68 10.32 20.78
CA SER A 224 -3.38 10.69 21.34
C SER A 224 -2.29 9.63 21.15
N GLU A 225 -2.65 8.41 20.74
CA GLU A 225 -1.71 7.33 20.44
C GLU A 225 -1.27 7.31 18.97
N ILE A 226 -1.77 8.21 18.13
CA ILE A 226 -1.42 8.31 16.72
C ILE A 226 -0.59 9.57 16.47
N VAL A 227 0.47 9.41 15.70
CA VAL A 227 1.31 10.51 15.18
C VAL A 227 1.13 10.64 13.68
N TRP A 228 1.37 11.83 13.14
CA TRP A 228 1.08 12.21 11.77
C TRP A 228 2.29 12.81 11.08
N GLY A 229 2.34 12.73 9.76
CA GLY A 229 3.33 13.39 8.95
C GLY A 229 4.76 13.10 9.36
N LEU A 230 5.56 14.16 9.54
CA LEU A 230 6.98 14.06 9.91
C LEU A 230 7.20 13.44 11.30
N ASP A 231 6.21 13.46 12.21
CA ASP A 231 6.35 12.84 13.53
C ASP A 231 6.36 11.30 13.45
N CYS A 232 5.92 10.71 12.33
CA CYS A 232 6.07 9.27 12.07
C CYS A 232 7.53 8.82 12.10
N TYR A 233 8.48 9.68 11.70
CA TYR A 233 9.91 9.39 11.81
C TYR A 233 10.35 9.20 13.26
N ASP A 234 9.88 10.07 14.17
CA ASP A 234 10.26 9.98 15.58
C ASP A 234 9.68 8.73 16.24
N ALA A 235 8.44 8.37 15.92
CA ALA A 235 7.85 7.11 16.38
C ALA A 235 8.68 5.90 15.94
N TYR A 236 9.13 5.88 14.68
CA TYR A 236 9.97 4.79 14.18
C TYR A 236 11.38 4.81 14.81
N LEU A 237 11.99 5.97 14.97
CA LEU A 237 13.30 6.10 15.65
C LEU A 237 13.24 5.64 17.11
N ASN A 238 12.17 5.98 17.83
CA ASN A 238 11.94 5.52 19.21
C ASN A 238 11.77 4.00 19.26
N TYR A 239 11.04 3.41 18.31
CA TYR A 239 10.95 1.96 18.16
C TYR A 239 12.32 1.33 17.91
N LEU A 240 13.10 1.83 16.96
CA LEU A 240 14.42 1.32 16.62
C LEU A 240 15.40 1.37 17.81
N ALA A 241 15.29 2.40 18.67
CA ALA A 241 16.12 2.53 19.87
C ALA A 241 15.81 1.44 20.92
N SER A 242 14.62 0.84 20.90
CA SER A 242 14.19 -0.19 21.84
C SER A 242 14.27 -1.62 21.28
N VAL A 243 14.63 -1.79 20.00
CA VAL A 243 14.71 -3.10 19.35
C VAL A 243 15.88 -3.93 19.91
N SER A 244 15.56 -5.12 20.40
CA SER A 244 16.56 -6.07 20.93
C SER A 244 16.72 -7.31 20.07
N ASP A 245 15.71 -7.72 19.30
CA ASP A 245 15.74 -8.94 18.50
C ASP A 245 15.39 -8.69 17.04
N ARG A 246 14.13 -8.44 16.71
CA ARG A 246 13.62 -8.37 15.34
C ARG A 246 13.11 -6.98 15.00
N VAL A 247 13.62 -6.40 13.91
CA VAL A 247 13.15 -5.12 13.37
C VAL A 247 11.94 -5.34 12.48
N ASP A 248 10.90 -4.54 12.66
CA ASP A 248 9.84 -4.42 11.67
C ASP A 248 10.31 -3.48 10.55
N LEU A 249 10.59 -4.05 9.39
CA LEU A 249 11.11 -3.33 8.23
C LEU A 249 10.02 -2.58 7.46
N ARG A 250 8.73 -2.85 7.73
CA ARG A 250 7.62 -2.24 6.99
C ARG A 250 7.67 -0.71 7.01
N PHE A 251 8.05 -0.13 8.15
CA PHE A 251 8.12 1.33 8.27
C PHE A 251 9.26 1.96 7.47
N ALA A 252 10.41 1.28 7.37
CA ALA A 252 11.50 1.71 6.49
C ALA A 252 11.07 1.67 5.02
N TYR A 253 10.36 0.63 4.60
CA TYR A 253 9.75 0.55 3.27
C TYR A 253 8.70 1.64 3.04
N LEU A 254 7.84 1.91 4.04
CA LEU A 254 6.81 2.95 3.96
C LEU A 254 7.41 4.32 3.68
N PHE A 255 8.45 4.71 4.42
CA PHE A 255 9.15 5.97 4.18
C PHE A 255 9.83 6.02 2.80
N MET A 256 10.46 4.93 2.36
CA MET A 256 11.09 4.85 1.04
C MET A 256 10.05 4.98 -0.08
N GLU A 257 8.93 4.25 0.02
CA GLU A 257 7.85 4.32 -0.96
C GLU A 257 7.14 5.69 -0.95
N HIS A 258 7.04 6.35 0.22
CA HIS A 258 6.57 7.73 0.28
C HIS A 258 7.47 8.68 -0.55
N LYS A 259 8.80 8.50 -0.53
CA LYS A 259 9.71 9.32 -1.37
C LYS A 259 9.50 9.05 -2.86
N LYS A 260 9.27 7.80 -3.26
CA LYS A 260 8.88 7.47 -4.64
C LYS A 260 7.60 8.19 -5.06
N MET A 261 6.59 8.19 -4.20
CA MET A 261 5.35 8.92 -4.48
C MET A 261 5.56 10.42 -4.60
N MET A 262 6.46 11.00 -3.79
CA MET A 262 6.84 12.41 -3.91
C MET A 262 7.53 12.71 -5.25
N ILE A 263 8.46 11.87 -5.69
CA ILE A 263 9.15 12.02 -6.98
C ILE A 263 8.15 11.99 -8.15
N GLU A 264 7.26 11.01 -8.18
CA GLU A 264 6.26 10.88 -9.26
C GLU A 264 5.25 12.03 -9.24
N ARG A 265 4.87 12.53 -8.06
CA ARG A 265 4.05 13.74 -7.89
C ARG A 265 4.72 14.97 -8.51
N LEU A 266 6.00 15.17 -8.23
CA LEU A 266 6.75 16.31 -8.75
C LEU A 266 6.88 16.26 -10.28
N ARG A 267 7.10 15.05 -10.83
CA ARG A 267 7.10 14.83 -12.29
C ARG A 267 5.75 15.17 -12.91
N LEU A 268 4.66 14.68 -12.30
CA LEU A 268 3.30 14.97 -12.77
C LEU A 268 3.00 16.48 -12.72
N LEU A 269 3.39 17.17 -11.66
CA LEU A 269 3.21 18.63 -11.53
C LEU A 269 4.00 19.37 -12.62
N SER A 270 5.24 18.96 -12.91
CA SER A 270 6.04 19.54 -13.97
C SER A 270 5.39 19.35 -15.35
N GLU A 271 4.85 18.13 -15.63
CA GLU A 271 4.27 17.80 -16.94
C GLU A 271 2.88 18.41 -17.17
N GLU A 272 1.99 18.34 -16.17
CA GLU A 272 0.57 18.69 -16.34
C GLU A 272 0.27 20.17 -16.04
N MET A 273 1.05 20.78 -15.18
CA MET A 273 0.82 22.15 -14.69
C MET A 273 1.89 23.14 -15.16
N ASN A 274 2.87 22.68 -15.96
CA ASN A 274 4.01 23.47 -16.43
C ASN A 274 4.75 24.20 -15.28
N VAL A 275 4.76 23.61 -14.08
CA VAL A 275 5.50 24.16 -12.95
C VAL A 275 6.98 23.99 -13.24
N SER A 276 7.67 25.09 -13.51
CA SER A 276 9.10 25.11 -13.72
C SER A 276 9.84 25.04 -12.39
N HIS A 277 11.09 24.59 -12.42
CA HIS A 277 12.03 24.56 -11.28
C HIS A 277 11.82 23.44 -10.25
N LEU A 278 11.00 22.41 -10.53
CA LEU A 278 10.84 21.24 -9.63
C LEU A 278 12.02 20.25 -9.70
N ASP A 279 12.97 20.45 -10.60
CA ASP A 279 14.11 19.53 -10.81
C ASP A 279 14.98 19.40 -9.55
N GLU A 280 15.21 20.48 -8.81
CA GLU A 280 15.97 20.45 -7.56
C GLU A 280 15.24 19.65 -6.48
N SER A 281 13.93 19.82 -6.39
CA SER A 281 13.07 19.05 -5.50
C SER A 281 13.07 17.56 -5.87
N ILE A 282 12.99 17.21 -7.16
CA ILE A 282 13.08 15.82 -7.64
C ILE A 282 14.43 15.21 -7.25
N VAL A 283 15.54 15.94 -7.48
CA VAL A 283 16.87 15.48 -7.08
C VAL A 283 16.98 15.29 -5.55
N SER A 284 16.41 16.20 -4.77
CA SER A 284 16.40 16.10 -3.30
C SER A 284 15.66 14.84 -2.84
N TYR A 285 14.44 14.59 -3.34
CA TYR A 285 13.66 13.40 -3.00
C TYR A 285 14.32 12.10 -3.48
N THR A 286 14.99 12.11 -4.63
CA THR A 286 15.77 10.96 -5.12
C THR A 286 16.92 10.61 -4.15
N LYS A 287 17.66 11.61 -3.68
CA LYS A 287 18.72 11.40 -2.66
C LYS A 287 18.14 10.87 -1.34
N MET A 288 16.98 11.34 -0.92
CA MET A 288 16.31 10.85 0.28
C MET A 288 15.85 9.40 0.13
N GLU A 289 15.33 9.02 -1.04
CA GLU A 289 14.96 7.62 -1.35
C GLU A 289 16.19 6.71 -1.26
N GLU A 290 17.29 7.09 -1.93
CA GLU A 290 18.56 6.34 -1.90
C GLU A 290 19.11 6.21 -0.47
N ALA A 291 19.03 7.26 0.34
CA ALA A 291 19.44 7.24 1.73
C ALA A 291 18.59 6.28 2.56
N LEU A 292 17.26 6.29 2.39
CA LEU A 292 16.36 5.35 3.08
C LEU A 292 16.58 3.90 2.63
N TYR A 293 16.88 3.67 1.35
CA TYR A 293 17.29 2.35 0.87
C TYR A 293 18.57 1.86 1.56
N LYS A 294 19.55 2.75 1.78
CA LYS A 294 20.77 2.44 2.56
C LYS A 294 20.44 2.13 4.02
N ALA A 295 19.54 2.90 4.65
CA ALA A 295 19.07 2.64 6.01
C ALA A 295 18.40 1.26 6.10
N LEU A 296 17.52 0.92 5.17
CA LEU A 296 16.88 -0.39 5.07
C LEU A 296 17.93 -1.53 5.01
N ASN A 297 18.99 -1.36 4.20
CA ASN A 297 20.07 -2.36 4.12
C ASN A 297 20.82 -2.53 5.44
N TYR A 298 21.01 -1.47 6.23
CA TYR A 298 21.55 -1.59 7.58
C TYR A 298 20.60 -2.35 8.52
N LEU A 299 19.32 -2.09 8.47
CA LEU A 299 18.32 -2.81 9.27
C LEU A 299 18.26 -4.30 8.89
N LEU A 300 18.36 -4.62 7.59
CA LEU A 300 18.49 -6.01 7.12
C LEU A 300 19.77 -6.68 7.65
N LYS A 301 20.91 -6.01 7.63
CA LYS A 301 22.14 -6.52 8.23
C LYS A 301 21.98 -6.78 9.72
N TYR A 302 21.32 -5.88 10.45
CA TYR A 302 21.02 -6.12 11.86
C TYR A 302 20.16 -7.38 12.08
N THR A 303 19.17 -7.65 11.26
CA THR A 303 18.34 -8.87 11.41
C THR A 303 19.15 -10.15 11.31
N ILE A 304 20.28 -10.11 10.57
CA ILE A 304 21.18 -11.26 10.36
C ILE A 304 22.20 -11.37 11.48
N CYS A 305 22.94 -10.30 11.78
CA CYS A 305 24.12 -10.36 12.65
C CYS A 305 23.91 -9.77 14.05
N LYS A 306 22.78 -9.15 14.33
CA LYS A 306 22.39 -8.54 15.63
C LYS A 306 23.38 -7.47 16.16
N ASN A 307 24.18 -6.87 15.28
CA ASN A 307 25.11 -5.80 15.67
C ASN A 307 24.37 -4.45 15.71
N SER A 308 24.25 -3.88 16.92
CA SER A 308 23.53 -2.62 17.19
C SER A 308 24.09 -1.41 16.42
N MET A 309 25.36 -1.46 15.99
CA MET A 309 25.96 -0.42 15.16
C MET A 309 25.14 -0.19 13.87
N PHE A 310 24.55 -1.24 13.29
CA PHE A 310 23.72 -1.09 12.09
C PHE A 310 22.39 -0.36 12.36
N ILE A 311 21.77 -0.58 13.54
CA ILE A 311 20.60 0.22 13.94
C ILE A 311 21.02 1.69 14.09
N GLN A 312 22.12 1.97 14.75
CA GLN A 312 22.61 3.34 14.93
C GLN A 312 22.86 4.03 13.59
N GLN A 313 23.48 3.35 12.62
CA GLN A 313 23.70 3.88 11.28
C GLN A 313 22.39 4.15 10.55
N ALA A 314 21.42 3.26 10.65
CA ALA A 314 20.08 3.45 10.07
C ALA A 314 19.38 4.66 10.72
N CYS A 315 19.39 4.77 12.05
CA CYS A 315 18.80 5.90 12.78
C CYS A 315 19.40 7.25 12.38
N ASN A 316 20.73 7.32 12.20
CA ASN A 316 21.39 8.55 11.77
C ASN A 316 20.93 9.00 10.39
N ILE A 317 20.80 8.06 9.45
CA ILE A 317 20.28 8.33 8.11
C ILE A 317 18.81 8.79 8.17
N ILE A 318 17.96 8.09 8.91
CA ILE A 318 16.54 8.41 9.04
C ILE A 318 16.35 9.80 9.63
N LYS A 319 17.14 10.19 10.65
CA LYS A 319 17.13 11.54 11.22
C LYS A 319 17.54 12.62 10.21
N SER A 320 18.59 12.36 9.41
CA SER A 320 19.02 13.28 8.36
C SER A 320 17.90 13.47 7.33
N VAL A 321 17.31 12.37 6.86
CA VAL A 321 16.22 12.41 5.86
C VAL A 321 15.03 13.20 6.39
N LYS A 322 14.62 13.04 7.66
CA LYS A 322 13.54 13.86 8.27
C LYS A 322 13.83 15.36 8.12
N GLY A 323 15.05 15.79 8.48
CA GLY A 323 15.43 17.21 8.40
C GLY A 323 15.54 17.74 6.98
N ASP A 324 16.01 16.93 6.04
CA ASP A 324 16.09 17.30 4.64
C ASP A 324 14.70 17.37 3.99
N GLU A 325 13.81 16.46 4.35
CA GLU A 325 12.43 16.46 3.87
C GLU A 325 11.64 17.66 4.40
N GLU A 326 11.79 18.01 5.67
CA GLU A 326 11.14 19.22 6.22
C GLU A 326 11.51 20.47 5.41
N LYS A 327 12.79 20.65 5.09
CA LYS A 327 13.27 21.77 4.27
C LYS A 327 12.71 21.74 2.87
N SER A 328 12.76 20.54 2.23
CA SER A 328 12.28 20.37 0.86
C SER A 328 10.78 20.62 0.73
N ILE A 329 9.96 20.20 1.71
CA ILE A 329 8.52 20.45 1.69
C ILE A 329 8.21 21.95 1.86
N ARG A 330 8.92 22.66 2.77
CA ARG A 330 8.73 24.11 2.95
C ARG A 330 9.01 24.87 1.67
N LEU A 331 10.10 24.54 0.98
CA LEU A 331 10.45 25.13 -0.31
C LEU A 331 9.39 24.81 -1.37
N LEU A 332 9.01 23.54 -1.50
CA LEU A 332 8.02 23.07 -2.47
C LEU A 332 6.65 23.77 -2.28
N ILE A 333 6.18 23.93 -1.05
CA ILE A 333 4.93 24.65 -0.77
C ILE A 333 5.04 26.10 -1.26
N SER A 334 6.16 26.79 -0.97
CA SER A 334 6.38 28.16 -1.43
C SER A 334 6.37 28.27 -2.96
N GLU A 335 7.06 27.35 -3.64
CA GLU A 335 7.12 27.28 -5.11
C GLU A 335 5.74 27.05 -5.74
N LEU A 336 4.92 26.17 -5.14
CA LEU A 336 3.59 25.86 -5.67
C LEU A 336 2.58 26.99 -5.43
N GLU A 337 2.72 27.76 -4.34
CA GLU A 337 1.86 28.91 -4.05
C GLU A 337 2.17 30.14 -4.93
N GLU A 338 3.37 30.25 -5.45
CA GLU A 338 3.74 31.32 -6.40
C GLU A 338 3.14 31.09 -7.80
N GLN A 339 2.62 29.89 -8.08
CA GLN A 339 2.02 29.52 -9.38
C GLN A 339 0.50 29.80 -9.42
N GLU A 340 -0.14 30.18 -8.35
CA GLU A 340 -1.54 30.58 -8.25
C GLU A 340 -1.71 32.08 -8.50
#